data_1452da7a6736a058afc58ae51ec0763d
#
_entry.id   1452da7a6736a058afc58ae51ec0763d
#
_cell.length_a   1.000
_cell.length_b   1.000
_cell.length_c   1.000
_cell.angle_alpha   90.00
_cell.angle_beta   90.00
_cell.angle_gamma   90.00
#
_symmetry.space_group_name_H-M   'P 1'
#
loop_
_entity.id
_entity.type
_entity.pdbx_description
1 polymer ?
#
loop_
_entity_poly.entity_id
_entity_poly.type
_entity_poly.pdbx_seq_one_letter_code
_entity_poly.pdbx_strand_id
1 'polypeptide(L)'
;RQQCQGEIQLPLSDCGVVALDYRGEKGIATSIGHAPQAALADPAAGSILSVSEALTNLVWAPLAEGLDSVSLSANWMWPCRSQEGEDARLYTAVKALSDFCCALQINVPTGKDSLSMTQKYPNGEKVISPGTVIVSAGGEVSDVKKVVSPVLVNDAKTTLYHIDFSFDNLKLGGSAFAQSLGKVGSEVPCVQDAEYFRDAFLAVQELVNKGLILAGHDISAGGLITTLLEMCFANVEGGLE
;
A
#
# COMPACT_ATOMS: atom_id res chain seq x y z
N ARG A 1 11.97 -13.45 8.40
CA ARG A 1 11.82 -12.02 8.05
C ARG A 1 11.21 -11.31 9.23
N GLN A 2 11.74 -10.17 9.59
CA GLN A 2 11.21 -9.36 10.68
C GLN A 2 10.61 -8.10 10.06
N GLN A 3 9.33 -7.91 10.30
CA GLN A 3 8.61 -6.68 10.00
C GLN A 3 8.20 -6.11 11.35
N CYS A 4 8.83 -5.02 11.76
CA CYS A 4 8.56 -4.36 13.02
C CYS A 4 7.98 -2.98 12.71
N GLN A 5 6.74 -2.81 13.11
CA GLN A 5 6.06 -1.52 13.18
C GLN A 5 5.76 -1.29 14.66
N GLY A 6 6.60 -0.53 15.32
CA GLY A 6 6.61 -0.45 16.78
C GLY A 6 7.54 -1.51 17.43
N GLU A 7 7.22 -1.89 18.66
CA GLU A 7 8.07 -2.78 19.48
C GLU A 7 7.91 -4.27 19.19
N ILE A 8 6.81 -4.65 18.56
CA ILE A 8 6.42 -6.06 18.36
C ILE A 8 6.49 -6.39 16.88
N GLN A 9 7.08 -7.54 16.57
CA GLN A 9 7.00 -8.13 15.25
C GLN A 9 5.61 -8.74 15.04
N LEU A 10 4.84 -8.15 14.14
CA LEU A 10 3.50 -8.63 13.79
C LEU A 10 3.45 -8.98 12.30
N PRO A 11 2.81 -10.11 11.92
CA PRO A 11 2.59 -10.44 10.52
C PRO A 11 1.74 -9.40 9.76
N LEU A 12 0.95 -8.64 10.49
CA LEU A 12 0.00 -7.63 10.00
C LEU A 12 0.60 -6.21 9.91
N SER A 13 1.90 -6.06 10.18
CA SER A 13 2.57 -4.76 10.10
C SER A 13 2.57 -4.22 8.66
N ASP A 14 2.16 -2.97 8.50
CA ASP A 14 2.07 -2.27 7.21
C ASP A 14 3.46 -1.97 6.63
N CYS A 15 4.42 -1.67 7.51
CA CYS A 15 5.79 -1.38 7.12
C CYS A 15 6.80 -2.11 8.01
N GLY A 16 8.03 -2.18 7.52
CA GLY A 16 9.18 -2.62 8.30
C GLY A 16 10.04 -1.42 8.66
N VAL A 17 10.38 -1.25 9.93
CA VAL A 17 11.24 -0.15 10.40
C VAL A 17 12.49 -0.72 11.07
N VAL A 18 13.65 -0.19 10.65
CA VAL A 18 14.96 -0.60 11.18
C VAL A 18 15.73 0.62 11.66
N ALA A 19 16.22 0.59 12.90
CA ALA A 19 17.07 1.63 13.42
C ALA A 19 18.46 1.62 12.73
N LEU A 20 19.02 2.81 12.48
CA LEU A 20 20.34 2.95 11.87
C LEU A 20 21.49 2.64 12.84
N ASP A 21 21.22 2.73 14.13
CA ASP A 21 22.22 2.46 15.18
C ASP A 21 21.59 1.85 16.43
N TYR A 22 22.42 1.51 17.40
CA TYR A 22 21.97 0.94 18.68
C TYR A 22 21.35 1.96 19.66
N ARG A 23 21.34 3.25 19.33
CA ARG A 23 20.64 4.28 20.13
C ARG A 23 19.15 4.23 19.90
N GLY A 24 18.74 3.76 18.69
CA GLY A 24 17.33 3.54 18.33
C GLY A 24 16.54 4.85 18.24
N GLU A 25 17.11 5.85 17.59
CA GLU A 25 16.42 7.12 17.28
C GLU A 25 16.06 7.18 15.80
N LYS A 26 17.06 7.37 14.94
CA LYS A 26 16.84 7.42 13.50
C LYS A 26 16.74 6.03 12.88
N GLY A 27 15.94 5.93 11.82
CA GLY A 27 15.71 4.66 11.13
C GLY A 27 15.43 4.80 9.65
N ILE A 28 15.13 3.66 9.04
CA ILE A 28 14.57 3.54 7.69
C ILE A 28 13.30 2.73 7.80
N ALA A 29 12.23 3.23 7.20
CA ALA A 29 10.99 2.49 7.00
C ALA A 29 10.92 1.98 5.56
N THR A 30 10.35 0.79 5.37
CA THR A 30 10.09 0.20 4.05
C THR A 30 8.70 -0.39 4.02
N SER A 31 8.02 -0.25 2.89
CA SER A 31 6.70 -0.82 2.65
C SER A 31 6.55 -1.33 1.21
N ILE A 32 5.47 -2.04 0.94
CA ILE A 32 5.16 -2.58 -0.38
C ILE A 32 3.69 -2.29 -0.69
N GLY A 33 3.41 -1.93 -1.94
CA GLY A 33 2.05 -1.83 -2.46
C GLY A 33 1.90 -2.57 -3.79
N HIS A 34 0.74 -3.16 -4.00
CA HIS A 34 0.36 -3.84 -5.24
C HIS A 34 -1.16 -3.96 -5.36
N ALA A 35 -1.68 -3.95 -6.57
CA ALA A 35 -3.12 -4.07 -6.83
C ALA A 35 -3.41 -4.86 -8.12
N PRO A 36 -2.99 -6.14 -8.24
CA PRO A 36 -3.13 -6.90 -9.48
C PRO A 36 -4.59 -7.14 -9.88
N GLN A 37 -5.49 -7.32 -8.92
CA GLN A 37 -6.92 -7.53 -9.21
C GLN A 37 -7.56 -6.26 -9.78
N ALA A 38 -7.22 -5.10 -9.23
CA ALA A 38 -7.66 -3.81 -9.75
C ALA A 38 -7.09 -3.56 -11.16
N ALA A 39 -5.81 -3.89 -11.38
CA ALA A 39 -5.14 -3.75 -12.67
C ALA A 39 -5.75 -4.64 -13.78
N LEU A 40 -6.39 -5.77 -13.43
CA LEU A 40 -7.15 -6.57 -14.40
C LEU A 40 -8.32 -5.78 -14.99
N ALA A 41 -9.06 -5.05 -14.17
CA ALA A 41 -10.17 -4.23 -14.60
C ALA A 41 -9.70 -2.91 -15.24
N ASP A 42 -8.79 -2.21 -14.56
CA ASP A 42 -8.23 -0.92 -15.00
C ASP A 42 -6.73 -0.84 -14.68
N PRO A 43 -5.84 -0.91 -15.69
CA PRO A 43 -4.40 -0.88 -15.48
C PRO A 43 -3.90 0.46 -14.93
N ALA A 44 -4.55 1.59 -15.26
CA ALA A 44 -4.20 2.89 -14.71
C ALA A 44 -4.52 2.98 -13.23
N ALA A 45 -5.76 2.66 -12.84
CA ALA A 45 -6.20 2.65 -11.45
C ALA A 45 -5.37 1.67 -10.61
N GLY A 46 -5.12 0.44 -11.10
CA GLY A 46 -4.30 -0.54 -10.39
C GLY A 46 -2.87 -0.07 -10.13
N SER A 47 -2.29 0.70 -11.05
CA SER A 47 -0.94 1.25 -10.88
C SER A 47 -0.89 2.40 -9.87
N ILE A 48 -1.87 3.29 -9.90
CA ILE A 48 -2.02 4.35 -8.90
C ILE A 48 -2.26 3.73 -7.52
N LEU A 49 -3.14 2.73 -7.42
CA LEU A 49 -3.39 2.01 -6.16
C LEU A 49 -2.13 1.33 -5.61
N SER A 50 -1.27 0.78 -6.47
CA SER A 50 -0.01 0.16 -6.02
C SER A 50 0.93 1.19 -5.38
N VAL A 51 0.97 2.42 -5.90
CA VAL A 51 1.73 3.52 -5.28
C VAL A 51 1.07 3.96 -3.97
N SER A 52 -0.23 4.22 -4.01
CA SER A 52 -0.95 4.71 -2.83
C SER A 52 -0.92 3.70 -1.69
N GLU A 53 -1.06 2.39 -1.95
CA GLU A 53 -0.93 1.36 -0.93
C GLU A 53 0.48 1.32 -0.32
N ALA A 54 1.54 1.43 -1.14
CA ALA A 54 2.88 1.52 -0.59
C ALA A 54 3.04 2.74 0.34
N LEU A 55 2.42 3.87 0.01
CA LEU A 55 2.48 5.09 0.81
C LEU A 55 1.58 5.03 2.05
N THR A 56 0.35 4.50 1.97
CA THR A 56 -0.52 4.34 3.14
C THR A 56 0.01 3.32 4.13
N ASN A 57 0.73 2.30 3.65
CA ASN A 57 1.50 1.40 4.50
C ASN A 57 2.68 2.11 5.19
N LEU A 58 3.31 3.08 4.54
CA LEU A 58 4.47 3.79 5.07
C LEU A 58 4.11 4.91 6.06
N VAL A 59 2.90 5.45 5.99
CA VAL A 59 2.46 6.66 6.70
C VAL A 59 2.54 6.55 8.23
N TRP A 60 2.56 5.35 8.77
CA TRP A 60 2.63 5.06 10.21
C TRP A 60 4.03 5.23 10.81
N ALA A 61 5.05 5.38 9.98
CA ALA A 61 6.40 5.73 10.40
C ALA A 61 6.59 7.26 10.33
N PRO A 62 7.16 7.92 11.36
CA PRO A 62 7.41 9.37 11.34
C PRO A 62 8.55 9.68 10.38
N LEU A 63 8.23 9.99 9.14
CA LEU A 63 9.20 10.31 8.09
C LEU A 63 9.91 11.64 8.39
N ALA A 64 11.22 11.70 8.10
CA ALA A 64 12.06 12.84 8.44
C ALA A 64 11.62 14.12 7.73
N GLU A 65 11.25 14.03 6.45
CA GLU A 65 10.82 15.16 5.61
C GLU A 65 9.48 14.82 4.89
N GLY A 66 8.61 14.02 5.53
CA GLY A 66 7.35 13.57 4.92
C GLY A 66 7.60 12.85 3.59
N LEU A 67 6.81 13.17 2.56
CA LEU A 67 6.94 12.57 1.23
C LEU A 67 8.27 12.89 0.54
N ASP A 68 8.93 13.98 0.88
CA ASP A 68 10.20 14.38 0.27
C ASP A 68 11.35 13.44 0.66
N SER A 69 11.23 12.70 1.76
CA SER A 69 12.18 11.66 2.17
C SER A 69 11.89 10.27 1.56
N VAL A 70 10.85 10.14 0.74
CA VAL A 70 10.43 8.86 0.16
C VAL A 70 11.01 8.64 -1.23
N SER A 71 11.55 7.46 -1.46
CA SER A 71 11.94 6.95 -2.78
C SER A 71 11.22 5.65 -3.08
N LEU A 72 10.82 5.47 -4.33
CA LEU A 72 10.11 4.28 -4.80
C LEU A 72 10.96 3.42 -5.73
N SER A 73 10.66 2.13 -5.75
CA SER A 73 11.12 1.19 -6.78
C SER A 73 9.91 0.49 -7.38
N ALA A 74 9.77 0.51 -8.71
CA ALA A 74 8.65 -0.10 -9.40
C ALA A 74 9.08 -1.36 -10.17
N ASN A 75 8.55 -2.51 -9.79
CA ASN A 75 8.81 -3.79 -10.45
C ASN A 75 7.58 -4.24 -11.24
N TRP A 76 7.68 -4.20 -12.57
CA TRP A 76 6.62 -4.53 -13.51
C TRP A 76 6.69 -6.00 -13.92
N MET A 77 5.58 -6.71 -13.77
CA MET A 77 5.41 -8.08 -14.21
C MET A 77 4.21 -8.14 -15.13
N TRP A 78 4.44 -8.30 -16.44
CA TRP A 78 3.38 -8.13 -17.43
C TRP A 78 3.44 -9.19 -18.52
N PRO A 79 2.30 -9.71 -19.02
CA PRO A 79 2.28 -10.76 -20.01
C PRO A 79 2.30 -10.24 -21.47
N CYS A 80 3.01 -9.15 -21.78
CA CYS A 80 3.03 -8.49 -23.10
C CYS A 80 3.33 -9.46 -24.25
N ARG A 81 4.28 -10.37 -24.04
CA ARG A 81 4.67 -11.36 -25.07
C ARG A 81 3.72 -12.52 -25.20
N SER A 82 2.72 -12.64 -24.34
CA SER A 82 1.82 -13.78 -24.24
C SER A 82 0.39 -13.45 -24.60
N GLN A 83 0.04 -12.17 -24.66
CA GLN A 83 -1.33 -11.70 -24.83
C GLN A 83 -1.38 -10.42 -25.66
N GLU A 84 -2.25 -10.39 -26.66
CA GLU A 84 -2.50 -9.21 -27.49
C GLU A 84 -3.15 -8.10 -26.64
N GLY A 85 -2.72 -6.86 -26.88
CA GLY A 85 -3.23 -5.66 -26.17
C GLY A 85 -2.54 -5.37 -24.83
N GLU A 86 -1.78 -6.30 -24.27
CA GLU A 86 -1.11 -6.09 -22.98
C GLU A 86 0.03 -5.05 -23.06
N ASP A 87 0.62 -4.80 -24.22
CA ASP A 87 1.57 -3.70 -24.41
C ASP A 87 0.92 -2.33 -24.19
N ALA A 88 -0.30 -2.13 -24.72
CA ALA A 88 -1.05 -0.90 -24.55
C ALA A 88 -1.49 -0.73 -23.09
N ARG A 89 -1.89 -1.81 -22.43
CA ARG A 89 -2.25 -1.82 -21.01
C ARG A 89 -1.04 -1.49 -20.14
N LEU A 90 0.12 -2.05 -20.40
CA LEU A 90 1.35 -1.72 -19.70
C LEU A 90 1.71 -0.24 -19.87
N TYR A 91 1.65 0.28 -21.11
CA TYR A 91 1.91 1.70 -21.36
C TYR A 91 0.97 2.61 -20.53
N THR A 92 -0.33 2.28 -20.52
CA THR A 92 -1.34 3.02 -19.74
C THR A 92 -1.02 2.97 -18.23
N ALA A 93 -0.65 1.80 -17.73
CA ALA A 93 -0.26 1.58 -16.34
C ALA A 93 0.97 2.41 -15.94
N VAL A 94 2.04 2.33 -16.75
CA VAL A 94 3.29 3.08 -16.51
C VAL A 94 3.05 4.57 -16.56
N LYS A 95 2.28 5.04 -17.55
CA LYS A 95 1.94 6.46 -17.68
C LYS A 95 1.19 6.99 -16.46
N ALA A 96 0.16 6.26 -16.00
CA ALA A 96 -0.64 6.66 -14.85
C ALA A 96 0.20 6.70 -13.55
N LEU A 97 1.05 5.69 -13.32
CA LEU A 97 1.98 5.69 -12.19
C LEU A 97 2.95 6.88 -12.26
N SER A 98 3.53 7.13 -13.42
CA SER A 98 4.46 8.24 -13.63
C SER A 98 3.80 9.59 -13.37
N ASP A 99 2.62 9.82 -13.94
CA ASP A 99 1.88 11.07 -13.76
C ASP A 99 1.55 11.30 -12.27
N PHE A 100 1.11 10.25 -11.57
CA PHE A 100 0.79 10.32 -10.14
C PHE A 100 2.03 10.59 -9.29
N CYS A 101 3.14 9.88 -9.51
CA CYS A 101 4.40 10.12 -8.80
C CYS A 101 4.94 11.55 -9.05
N CYS A 102 4.82 12.06 -10.29
CA CYS A 102 5.18 13.44 -10.62
C CYS A 102 4.31 14.46 -9.87
N ALA A 103 3.00 14.22 -9.78
CA ALA A 103 2.08 15.08 -9.04
C ALA A 103 2.38 15.08 -7.53
N LEU A 104 2.76 13.93 -6.97
CA LEU A 104 3.21 13.80 -5.57
C LEU A 104 4.64 14.32 -5.34
N GLN A 105 5.41 14.59 -6.40
CA GLN A 105 6.83 14.95 -6.36
C GLN A 105 7.72 13.87 -5.71
N ILE A 106 7.36 12.61 -5.90
CA ILE A 106 8.12 11.45 -5.40
C ILE A 106 8.94 10.86 -6.55
N ASN A 107 10.22 10.55 -6.29
CA ASN A 107 11.07 9.94 -7.27
C ASN A 107 10.90 8.41 -7.37
N VAL A 108 11.13 7.88 -8.57
CA VAL A 108 11.22 6.43 -8.84
C VAL A 108 12.59 6.15 -9.48
N PRO A 109 13.69 6.15 -8.71
CA PRO A 109 15.05 6.07 -9.24
C PRO A 109 15.39 4.71 -9.82
N THR A 110 14.66 3.68 -9.46
CA THR A 110 14.94 2.31 -9.89
C THR A 110 13.67 1.51 -10.15
N GLY A 111 13.80 0.50 -10.96
CA GLY A 111 12.74 -0.43 -11.29
C GLY A 111 13.22 -1.45 -12.31
N LYS A 112 12.37 -2.40 -12.64
CA LYS A 112 12.62 -3.41 -13.68
C LYS A 112 11.30 -3.94 -14.24
N ASP A 113 11.39 -4.66 -15.34
CA ASP A 113 10.24 -5.33 -15.96
C ASP A 113 10.50 -6.80 -16.24
N SER A 114 9.42 -7.57 -16.33
CA SER A 114 9.36 -8.94 -16.80
C SER A 114 8.13 -9.08 -17.68
N LEU A 115 8.35 -9.19 -19.01
CA LEU A 115 7.28 -9.05 -19.99
C LEU A 115 6.70 -10.38 -20.52
N SER A 116 7.07 -11.50 -19.94
CA SER A 116 6.63 -12.84 -20.36
C SER A 116 6.06 -13.67 -19.21
N MET A 117 5.28 -13.04 -18.36
CA MET A 117 4.73 -13.65 -17.15
C MET A 117 3.63 -14.66 -17.48
N THR A 118 4.07 -15.87 -17.84
CA THR A 118 3.20 -16.96 -18.23
C THR A 118 3.79 -18.29 -17.75
N GLN A 119 2.99 -19.10 -17.08
CA GLN A 119 3.32 -20.48 -16.77
C GLN A 119 2.77 -21.39 -17.86
N LYS A 120 3.62 -22.24 -18.43
CA LYS A 120 3.25 -23.27 -19.40
C LYS A 120 3.35 -24.64 -18.75
N TYR A 121 2.34 -25.46 -18.93
CA TYR A 121 2.28 -26.83 -18.41
C TYR A 121 2.55 -27.87 -19.52
N PRO A 122 3.03 -29.09 -19.17
CA PRO A 122 3.31 -30.14 -20.16
C PRO A 122 2.10 -30.60 -20.97
N ASN A 123 0.89 -30.46 -20.46
CA ASN A 123 -0.37 -30.74 -21.12
C ASN A 123 -0.80 -29.69 -22.15
N GLY A 124 0.01 -28.61 -22.34
CA GLY A 124 -0.29 -27.52 -23.26
C GLY A 124 -1.10 -26.38 -22.66
N GLU A 125 -1.57 -26.50 -21.42
CA GLU A 125 -2.23 -25.42 -20.70
C GLU A 125 -1.27 -24.26 -20.42
N LYS A 126 -1.82 -23.05 -20.41
CA LYS A 126 -1.11 -21.83 -20.04
C LYS A 126 -1.89 -21.07 -18.99
N VAL A 127 -1.21 -20.63 -17.96
CA VAL A 127 -1.72 -19.66 -17.00
C VAL A 127 -0.97 -18.37 -17.21
N ILE A 128 -1.71 -17.30 -17.51
CA ILE A 128 -1.20 -15.96 -17.76
C ILE A 128 -1.35 -15.17 -16.48
N SER A 129 -0.26 -14.60 -16.00
CA SER A 129 -0.29 -13.72 -14.82
C SER A 129 -1.03 -12.42 -15.15
N PRO A 130 -1.81 -11.86 -14.23
CA PRO A 130 -2.31 -10.50 -14.40
C PRO A 130 -1.16 -9.50 -14.50
N GLY A 131 -1.34 -8.45 -15.30
CA GLY A 131 -0.41 -7.32 -15.31
C GLY A 131 -0.35 -6.70 -13.92
N THR A 132 0.85 -6.64 -13.35
CA THR A 132 1.09 -6.25 -11.97
C THR A 132 2.27 -5.31 -11.88
N VAL A 133 2.16 -4.24 -11.10
CA VAL A 133 3.31 -3.51 -10.58
C VAL A 133 3.40 -3.73 -9.08
N ILE A 134 4.59 -4.07 -8.61
CA ILE A 134 4.93 -4.06 -7.18
C ILE A 134 5.78 -2.82 -6.92
N VAL A 135 5.26 -1.94 -6.09
CA VAL A 135 5.94 -0.72 -5.67
C VAL A 135 6.52 -0.95 -4.28
N SER A 136 7.83 -0.79 -4.16
CA SER A 136 8.49 -0.74 -2.87
C SER A 136 8.76 0.72 -2.54
N ALA A 137 8.39 1.15 -1.34
CA ALA A 137 8.70 2.47 -0.81
C ALA A 137 9.74 2.37 0.30
N GLY A 138 10.62 3.37 0.37
CA GLY A 138 11.59 3.52 1.44
C GLY A 138 11.70 4.97 1.84
N GLY A 139 11.79 5.24 3.15
CA GLY A 139 11.93 6.60 3.67
C GLY A 139 12.74 6.66 4.95
N GLU A 140 13.44 7.79 5.18
CA GLU A 140 14.13 8.06 6.42
C GLU A 140 13.13 8.33 7.54
N VAL A 141 13.35 7.70 8.71
CA VAL A 141 12.52 7.85 9.91
C VAL A 141 13.25 8.72 10.93
N SER A 142 12.58 9.74 11.42
CA SER A 142 13.15 10.71 12.38
C SER A 142 13.29 10.13 13.79
N ASP A 143 12.33 9.28 14.22
CA ASP A 143 12.34 8.64 15.52
C ASP A 143 11.59 7.30 15.48
N VAL A 144 12.32 6.19 15.51
CA VAL A 144 11.75 4.83 15.43
C VAL A 144 10.82 4.50 16.61
N LYS A 145 10.90 5.23 17.71
CA LYS A 145 10.07 5.03 18.91
C LYS A 145 8.66 5.61 18.76
N LYS A 146 8.46 6.45 17.73
CA LYS A 146 7.16 7.07 17.43
C LYS A 146 6.39 6.35 16.33
N VAL A 147 6.88 5.21 15.88
CA VAL A 147 6.19 4.38 14.87
C VAL A 147 4.87 3.89 15.45
N VAL A 148 3.78 4.08 14.72
CA VAL A 148 2.44 3.68 15.12
C VAL A 148 2.21 2.22 14.75
N SER A 149 1.80 1.40 15.72
CA SER A 149 1.48 -0.02 15.54
C SER A 149 0.04 -0.22 15.06
N PRO A 150 -0.28 -1.29 14.32
CA PRO A 150 -1.66 -1.62 13.96
C PRO A 150 -2.47 -2.21 15.12
N VAL A 151 -1.86 -2.45 16.28
CA VAL A 151 -2.55 -3.06 17.42
C VAL A 151 -3.47 -2.08 18.11
N LEU A 152 -4.76 -2.38 18.10
CA LEU A 152 -5.77 -1.55 18.77
C LEU A 152 -5.51 -1.46 20.28
N VAL A 153 -5.57 -0.24 20.82
CA VAL A 153 -5.44 -0.02 22.26
C VAL A 153 -6.75 -0.42 22.96
N ASN A 154 -6.66 -1.30 23.95
CA ASN A 154 -7.81 -1.79 24.70
C ASN A 154 -8.24 -0.75 25.77
N ASP A 155 -8.89 0.31 25.34
CA ASP A 155 -9.49 1.36 26.19
C ASP A 155 -10.85 1.76 25.59
N ALA A 156 -11.91 1.63 26.38
CA ALA A 156 -13.28 1.98 25.99
C ALA A 156 -13.47 3.45 25.54
N LYS A 157 -12.49 4.32 25.80
CA LYS A 157 -12.50 5.72 25.33
C LYS A 157 -11.85 5.90 23.96
N THR A 158 -11.27 4.83 23.39
CA THR A 158 -10.66 4.89 22.07
C THR A 158 -11.74 5.16 21.01
N THR A 159 -11.46 6.09 20.11
CA THR A 159 -12.33 6.42 18.97
C THR A 159 -11.63 6.03 17.68
N LEU A 160 -12.35 5.34 16.81
CA LEU A 160 -11.87 5.00 15.47
C LEU A 160 -12.20 6.12 14.49
N TYR A 161 -11.23 6.45 13.66
CA TYR A 161 -11.39 7.38 12.55
C TYR A 161 -11.06 6.66 11.24
N HIS A 162 -11.95 6.79 10.27
CA HIS A 162 -11.67 6.43 8.89
C HIS A 162 -11.13 7.66 8.16
N ILE A 163 -9.91 7.57 7.64
CA ILE A 163 -9.27 8.63 6.87
C ILE A 163 -9.28 8.23 5.40
N ASP A 164 -10.03 8.94 4.58
CA ASP A 164 -10.03 8.73 3.14
C ASP A 164 -8.88 9.49 2.49
N PHE A 165 -8.04 8.78 1.73
CA PHE A 165 -6.96 9.34 0.92
C PHE A 165 -7.33 9.45 -0.55
N SER A 166 -8.45 8.86 -0.96
CA SER A 166 -8.77 8.66 -2.37
C SER A 166 -9.51 9.80 -3.03
N PHE A 167 -10.31 10.52 -2.26
CA PHE A 167 -11.31 11.48 -2.78
C PHE A 167 -12.22 10.85 -3.85
N ASP A 168 -12.52 9.55 -3.69
CA ASP A 168 -13.34 8.76 -4.61
C ASP A 168 -14.58 8.18 -3.93
N ASN A 169 -15.53 7.73 -4.73
CA ASN A 169 -16.68 6.98 -4.23
C ASN A 169 -16.26 5.56 -3.83
N LEU A 170 -17.00 4.94 -2.92
CA LEU A 170 -16.79 3.55 -2.53
C LEU A 170 -17.07 2.61 -3.71
N LYS A 171 -16.07 1.84 -4.11
CA LYS A 171 -16.11 0.89 -5.22
C LYS A 171 -15.55 -0.45 -4.78
N LEU A 172 -16.03 -1.55 -5.35
CA LEU A 172 -15.67 -2.92 -4.96
C LEU A 172 -14.91 -3.69 -6.07
N GLY A 173 -14.67 -3.08 -7.22
CA GLY A 173 -13.87 -3.71 -8.28
C GLY A 173 -12.43 -3.93 -7.82
N GLY A 174 -11.86 -5.09 -8.15
CA GLY A 174 -10.52 -5.49 -7.73
C GLY A 174 -10.37 -5.81 -6.23
N SER A 175 -11.48 -5.89 -5.48
CA SER A 175 -11.46 -6.22 -4.06
C SER A 175 -11.43 -7.74 -3.81
N ALA A 176 -11.00 -8.15 -2.63
CA ALA A 176 -11.10 -9.54 -2.19
C ALA A 176 -12.55 -10.02 -2.12
N PHE A 177 -13.50 -9.12 -1.81
CA PHE A 177 -14.94 -9.43 -1.85
C PHE A 177 -15.41 -9.78 -3.26
N ALA A 178 -15.05 -9.00 -4.28
CA ALA A 178 -15.39 -9.32 -5.67
C ALA A 178 -14.78 -10.68 -6.08
N GLN A 179 -13.53 -10.92 -5.71
CA GLN A 179 -12.82 -12.17 -5.98
C GLN A 179 -13.50 -13.38 -5.31
N SER A 180 -14.00 -13.24 -4.08
CA SER A 180 -14.73 -14.31 -3.38
C SER A 180 -16.02 -14.71 -4.10
N LEU A 181 -16.58 -13.81 -4.90
CA LEU A 181 -17.73 -14.06 -5.77
C LEU A 181 -17.35 -14.54 -7.19
N GLY A 182 -16.08 -14.83 -7.44
CA GLY A 182 -15.56 -15.21 -8.76
C GLY A 182 -15.62 -14.07 -9.79
N LYS A 183 -15.58 -12.82 -9.36
CA LYS A 183 -15.67 -11.63 -10.21
C LYS A 183 -14.48 -10.71 -9.97
N VAL A 184 -14.14 -9.89 -10.98
CA VAL A 184 -13.17 -8.80 -10.84
C VAL A 184 -13.89 -7.49 -10.52
N GLY A 185 -15.07 -7.27 -11.11
CA GLY A 185 -15.77 -5.99 -11.09
C GLY A 185 -15.27 -5.05 -12.18
N SER A 186 -16.03 -4.02 -12.49
CA SER A 186 -15.71 -3.04 -13.54
C SER A 186 -15.29 -1.68 -12.99
N GLU A 187 -15.68 -1.36 -11.77
CA GLU A 187 -15.38 -0.08 -11.13
C GLU A 187 -14.42 -0.32 -9.97
N VAL A 188 -13.17 0.04 -10.18
CA VAL A 188 -12.12 -0.02 -9.14
C VAL A 188 -11.97 1.33 -8.47
N PRO A 189 -11.69 1.37 -7.15
CA PRO A 189 -11.33 2.61 -6.48
C PRO A 189 -10.02 3.15 -7.04
N CYS A 190 -9.84 4.48 -6.96
CA CYS A 190 -8.59 5.11 -7.38
C CYS A 190 -8.42 6.42 -6.63
N VAL A 191 -7.20 6.90 -6.49
CA VAL A 191 -6.96 8.27 -6.03
C VAL A 191 -7.34 9.21 -7.17
N GLN A 192 -8.31 10.09 -6.90
CA GLN A 192 -8.85 11.04 -7.88
C GLN A 192 -8.09 12.37 -7.86
N ASP A 193 -7.49 12.73 -6.73
CA ASP A 193 -6.79 13.98 -6.53
C ASP A 193 -5.47 13.74 -5.77
N ALA A 194 -4.35 13.96 -6.46
CA ALA A 194 -3.01 13.77 -5.90
C ALA A 194 -2.65 14.82 -4.84
N GLU A 195 -3.16 16.04 -4.95
CA GLU A 195 -2.93 17.11 -3.97
C GLU A 195 -3.66 16.78 -2.67
N TYR A 196 -4.93 16.34 -2.77
CA TYR A 196 -5.68 15.86 -1.61
C TYR A 196 -4.99 14.68 -0.92
N PHE A 197 -4.51 13.68 -1.70
CA PHE A 197 -3.75 12.55 -1.16
C PHE A 197 -2.52 13.01 -0.38
N ARG A 198 -1.74 13.94 -0.97
CA ARG A 198 -0.55 14.52 -0.33
C ARG A 198 -0.91 15.23 0.97
N ASP A 199 -1.94 16.05 0.97
CA ASP A 199 -2.38 16.80 2.16
C ASP A 199 -2.86 15.86 3.27
N ALA A 200 -3.65 14.84 2.93
CA ALA A 200 -4.08 13.81 3.87
C ALA A 200 -2.88 13.05 4.46
N PHE A 201 -1.91 12.68 3.63
CA PHE A 201 -0.69 12.02 4.06
C PHE A 201 0.10 12.88 5.06
N LEU A 202 0.32 14.16 4.74
CA LEU A 202 1.03 15.09 5.60
C LEU A 202 0.30 15.35 6.91
N ALA A 203 -1.03 15.42 6.89
CA ALA A 203 -1.85 15.56 8.10
C ALA A 203 -1.68 14.34 9.02
N VAL A 204 -1.69 13.12 8.49
CA VAL A 204 -1.44 11.91 9.28
C VAL A 204 -0.01 11.91 9.84
N GLN A 205 0.99 12.29 9.04
CA GLN A 205 2.38 12.43 9.50
C GLN A 205 2.50 13.42 10.66
N GLU A 206 1.77 14.53 10.63
CA GLU A 206 1.74 15.50 11.72
C GLU A 206 1.14 14.90 12.99
N LEU A 207 0.05 14.13 12.87
CA LEU A 207 -0.58 13.44 14.01
C LEU A 207 0.34 12.36 14.61
N VAL A 208 1.04 11.59 13.76
CA VAL A 208 2.04 10.59 14.19
C VAL A 208 3.18 11.26 14.95
N ASN A 209 3.75 12.34 14.39
CA ASN A 209 4.83 13.09 15.03
C ASN A 209 4.44 13.69 16.39
N LYS A 210 3.19 14.12 16.53
CA LYS A 210 2.63 14.65 17.80
C LYS A 210 2.23 13.55 18.81
N GLY A 211 2.28 12.27 18.43
CA GLY A 211 1.88 11.15 19.28
C GLY A 211 0.37 11.14 19.57
N LEU A 212 -0.45 11.62 18.65
CA LEU A 212 -1.91 11.71 18.81
C LEU A 212 -2.63 10.47 18.28
N ILE A 213 -1.95 9.61 17.49
CA ILE A 213 -2.49 8.36 16.99
C ILE A 213 -1.98 7.22 17.86
N LEU A 214 -2.90 6.46 18.45
CA LEU A 214 -2.59 5.35 19.35
C LEU A 214 -2.37 4.03 18.60
N ALA A 215 -3.08 3.83 17.49
CA ALA A 215 -2.95 2.68 16.58
C ALA A 215 -3.38 3.11 15.20
N GLY A 216 -2.85 2.47 14.17
CA GLY A 216 -3.20 2.75 12.78
C GLY A 216 -2.91 1.56 11.88
N HIS A 217 -3.75 1.38 10.86
CA HIS A 217 -3.65 0.31 9.89
C HIS A 217 -4.24 0.77 8.56
N ASP A 218 -3.67 0.35 7.45
CA ASP A 218 -4.18 0.67 6.12
C ASP A 218 -5.43 -0.14 5.76
N ILE A 219 -6.19 0.33 4.80
CA ILE A 219 -7.32 -0.40 4.22
C ILE A 219 -6.92 -0.85 2.82
N SER A 220 -6.58 -2.12 2.69
CA SER A 220 -6.18 -2.73 1.42
C SER A 220 -7.32 -3.53 0.76
N ALA A 221 -6.99 -4.49 -0.11
CA ALA A 221 -7.97 -5.26 -0.88
C ALA A 221 -9.01 -6.04 -0.03
N GLY A 222 -8.71 -6.31 1.24
CA GLY A 222 -9.64 -6.92 2.20
C GLY A 222 -10.76 -6.01 2.67
N GLY A 223 -10.59 -4.70 2.52
CA GLY A 223 -11.54 -3.67 2.91
C GLY A 223 -11.58 -3.41 4.42
N LEU A 224 -12.40 -2.43 4.81
CA LEU A 224 -12.49 -1.92 6.18
C LEU A 224 -12.72 -3.01 7.23
N ILE A 225 -13.61 -3.97 6.95
CA ILE A 225 -13.92 -5.03 7.93
C ILE A 225 -12.70 -5.91 8.24
N THR A 226 -11.88 -6.22 7.23
CA THR A 226 -10.65 -6.99 7.41
C THR A 226 -9.65 -6.20 8.24
N THR A 227 -9.41 -4.93 7.92
CA THR A 227 -8.54 -4.02 8.68
C THR A 227 -8.92 -3.96 10.15
N LEU A 228 -10.20 -3.79 10.46
CA LEU A 228 -10.69 -3.73 11.85
C LEU A 228 -10.48 -5.06 12.61
N LEU A 229 -10.69 -6.19 11.93
CA LEU A 229 -10.42 -7.51 12.52
C LEU A 229 -8.92 -7.70 12.78
N GLU A 230 -8.08 -7.32 11.86
CA GLU A 230 -6.62 -7.41 11.96
C GLU A 230 -6.08 -6.57 13.11
N MET A 231 -6.59 -5.36 13.30
CA MET A 231 -6.24 -4.51 14.45
C MET A 231 -6.57 -5.15 15.80
N CYS A 232 -7.53 -6.08 15.85
CA CYS A 232 -7.91 -6.81 17.06
C CYS A 232 -7.08 -8.08 17.30
N PHE A 233 -6.43 -8.66 16.29
CA PHE A 233 -5.84 -10.01 16.38
C PHE A 233 -4.72 -10.14 17.44
N ALA A 234 -3.99 -9.07 17.73
CA ALA A 234 -2.93 -9.08 18.73
C ALA A 234 -3.47 -8.90 20.17
N ASN A 235 -4.75 -8.61 20.34
CA ASN A 235 -5.39 -8.48 21.65
C ASN A 235 -5.99 -9.82 22.10
N VAL A 236 -5.62 -10.26 23.30
CA VAL A 236 -6.17 -11.50 23.89
C VAL A 236 -7.59 -11.27 24.39
N GLU A 237 -7.85 -10.07 24.88
CA GLU A 237 -9.15 -9.63 25.41
C GLU A 237 -9.54 -8.30 24.78
N GLY A 238 -10.82 -8.11 24.54
CA GLY A 238 -11.35 -6.91 23.90
C GLY A 238 -11.75 -7.14 22.45
N GLY A 239 -12.12 -6.08 21.78
CA GLY A 239 -12.63 -6.06 20.41
C GLY A 239 -13.24 -4.72 20.09
N LEU A 240 -14.12 -4.70 19.10
CA LEU A 240 -14.87 -3.52 18.66
C LEU A 240 -16.36 -3.77 18.88
N GLU A 241 -17.07 -2.75 19.37
CA GLU A 241 -18.54 -2.71 19.46
C GLU A 241 -19.13 -1.80 18.39
#